data_4704904a29cb77cfd06b87e5708417a1
#
_entry.id   4704904a29cb77cfd06b87e5708417a1
#
_cell.length_a   1.000
_cell.length_b   1.000
_cell.length_c   1.000
_cell.angle_alpha   90.00
_cell.angle_beta   90.00
_cell.angle_gamma   90.00
#
_symmetry.space_group_name_H-M   'P 1'
#
loop_
_entity.id
_entity.type
_entity.pdbx_description
1 polymer ?
#
loop_
_entity_poly.entity_id
_entity_poly.type
_entity_poly.pdbx_seq_one_letter_code
_entity_poly.pdbx_strand_id
1 'polypeptide(L)'
;MSATSHPVSGALTFDTAPGLYYASKGWFVAGAELVIDLAQVERADSAGLALMIEWLKRAQVAGCRLQFANIPDQVQTLIRVNGLQAALLNHGE
;
A
#
# COMPACT_ATOMS: atom_id res chain seq x y z
N MET A 1 -7.42 18.38 8.54
CA MET A 1 -6.68 18.13 7.30
C MET A 1 -7.30 16.98 6.55
N SER A 2 -7.43 17.12 5.28
CA SER A 2 -8.00 16.06 4.47
C SER A 2 -6.92 15.06 4.07
N ALA A 3 -7.33 13.82 3.93
CA ALA A 3 -6.43 12.77 3.45
C ALA A 3 -6.27 12.89 1.92
N THR A 4 -5.07 12.58 1.44
CA THR A 4 -4.82 12.47 0.01
C THR A 4 -4.97 11.01 -0.38
N SER A 5 -5.80 10.73 -1.37
CA SER A 5 -6.06 9.37 -1.82
C SER A 5 -5.39 9.12 -3.16
N HIS A 6 -4.66 8.01 -3.25
CA HIS A 6 -4.02 7.58 -4.49
C HIS A 6 -4.53 6.20 -4.86
N PRO A 7 -5.35 6.10 -5.91
CA PRO A 7 -5.81 4.79 -6.37
C PRO A 7 -4.69 4.06 -7.11
N VAL A 8 -4.60 2.76 -6.88
CA VAL A 8 -3.71 1.88 -7.60
C VAL A 8 -4.59 0.90 -8.37
N SER A 9 -4.32 0.72 -9.65
CA SER A 9 -5.15 -0.14 -10.48
C SER A 9 -4.32 -1.19 -11.20
N GLY A 10 -4.99 -2.25 -11.65
CA GLY A 10 -4.36 -3.34 -12.37
C GLY A 10 -3.64 -4.31 -11.46
N ALA A 11 -2.44 -4.71 -11.83
CA ALA A 11 -1.68 -5.69 -11.08
C ALA A 11 -0.74 -5.04 -10.07
N LEU A 12 -0.60 -5.67 -8.92
CA LEU A 12 0.36 -5.27 -7.89
C LEU A 12 1.33 -6.44 -7.75
N THR A 13 2.25 -6.55 -8.72
CA THR A 13 3.06 -7.75 -8.92
C THR A 13 4.51 -7.38 -9.18
N PHE A 14 5.33 -8.42 -9.34
CA PHE A 14 6.73 -8.28 -9.69
C PHE A 14 6.93 -7.38 -10.92
N ASP A 15 6.04 -7.48 -11.91
CA ASP A 15 6.18 -6.69 -13.14
C ASP A 15 5.87 -5.20 -12.91
N THR A 16 4.93 -4.90 -12.01
CA THR A 16 4.46 -3.53 -11.82
C THR A 16 5.07 -2.82 -10.62
N ALA A 17 5.59 -3.56 -9.65
CA ALA A 17 6.07 -2.99 -8.41
C ALA A 17 7.19 -1.96 -8.60
N PRO A 18 8.20 -2.18 -9.47
CA PRO A 18 9.24 -1.17 -9.64
C PRO A 18 8.71 0.16 -10.16
N GLY A 19 7.78 0.14 -11.12
CA GLY A 19 7.18 1.35 -11.66
C GLY A 19 6.36 2.09 -10.61
N LEU A 20 5.59 1.36 -9.82
CA LEU A 20 4.80 1.94 -8.74
C LEU A 20 5.70 2.53 -7.65
N TYR A 21 6.80 1.84 -7.35
CA TYR A 21 7.77 2.34 -6.37
C TYR A 21 8.27 3.73 -6.76
N TYR A 22 8.66 3.90 -8.02
CA TYR A 22 9.14 5.19 -8.50
C TYR A 22 8.03 6.21 -8.62
N ALA A 23 6.88 5.82 -9.15
CA ALA A 23 5.77 6.74 -9.36
C ALA A 23 5.22 7.28 -8.04
N SER A 24 5.33 6.53 -6.96
CA SER A 24 4.77 6.92 -5.67
C SER A 24 5.68 7.79 -4.81
N LYS A 25 6.87 8.12 -5.28
CA LYS A 25 7.85 8.84 -4.44
C LYS A 25 7.32 10.14 -3.87
N GLY A 26 6.51 10.86 -4.62
CA GLY A 26 5.99 12.14 -4.19
C GLY A 26 4.76 12.07 -3.27
N TRP A 27 4.27 10.87 -2.95
CA TRP A 27 3.07 10.73 -2.15
C TRP A 27 3.30 10.98 -0.66
N PHE A 28 4.52 10.81 -0.18
CA PHE A 28 4.84 10.74 1.25
C PHE A 28 5.28 12.11 1.75
N VAL A 29 4.32 12.91 2.20
CA VAL A 29 4.54 14.29 2.65
C VAL A 29 4.43 14.33 4.18
N ALA A 30 5.41 14.95 4.82
CA ALA A 30 5.46 15.02 6.28
C ALA A 30 4.17 15.67 6.83
N GLY A 31 3.59 15.05 7.83
CA GLY A 31 2.39 15.53 8.48
C GLY A 31 1.09 15.24 7.74
N ALA A 32 1.18 14.68 6.54
CA ALA A 32 -0.01 14.39 5.74
C ALA A 32 -0.64 13.06 6.13
N GLU A 33 -1.91 12.91 5.76
CA GLU A 33 -2.60 11.63 5.81
C GLU A 33 -2.72 11.11 4.39
N LEU A 34 -2.24 9.91 4.18
CA LEU A 34 -2.17 9.29 2.86
C LEU A 34 -3.03 8.03 2.86
N VAL A 35 -3.91 7.92 1.88
CA VAL A 35 -4.69 6.71 1.64
C VAL A 35 -4.28 6.13 0.31
N ILE A 36 -3.81 4.88 0.33
CA ILE A 36 -3.56 4.15 -0.91
C ILE A 36 -4.76 3.23 -1.12
N ASP A 37 -5.52 3.51 -2.17
CA ASP A 37 -6.79 2.83 -2.44
C ASP A 37 -6.54 1.66 -3.39
N LEU A 38 -6.80 0.46 -2.93
CA LEU A 38 -6.53 -0.76 -3.67
C LEU A 38 -7.79 -1.37 -4.31
N ALA A 39 -8.90 -0.63 -4.34
CA ALA A 39 -10.16 -1.15 -4.87
C ALA A 39 -10.03 -1.65 -6.31
N GLN A 40 -9.15 -1.04 -7.09
CA GLN A 40 -8.98 -1.37 -8.50
C GLN A 40 -7.85 -2.38 -8.77
N VAL A 41 -7.24 -2.92 -7.72
CA VAL A 41 -6.19 -3.92 -7.88
C VAL A 41 -6.84 -5.26 -8.21
N GLU A 42 -6.42 -5.84 -9.34
CA GLU A 42 -7.02 -7.08 -9.84
C GLU A 42 -6.31 -8.31 -9.32
N ARG A 43 -5.01 -8.18 -9.03
CA ARG A 43 -4.22 -9.30 -8.51
C ARG A 43 -2.94 -8.77 -7.89
N ALA A 44 -2.36 -9.59 -7.00
CA ALA A 44 -1.10 -9.25 -6.36
C ALA A 44 -0.29 -10.52 -6.15
N ASP A 45 1.02 -10.34 -6.02
CA ASP A 45 1.94 -11.43 -5.63
C ASP A 45 2.83 -10.95 -4.49
N SER A 46 3.84 -11.75 -4.14
CA SER A 46 4.74 -11.43 -3.03
C SER A 46 5.47 -10.11 -3.24
N ALA A 47 5.81 -9.78 -4.48
CA ALA A 47 6.48 -8.51 -4.77
C ALA A 47 5.55 -7.33 -4.51
N GLY A 48 4.25 -7.51 -4.80
CA GLY A 48 3.26 -6.49 -4.47
C GLY A 48 3.13 -6.27 -2.96
N LEU A 49 3.15 -7.36 -2.19
CA LEU A 49 3.12 -7.24 -0.73
C LEU A 49 4.37 -6.54 -0.21
N ALA A 50 5.54 -6.85 -0.79
CA ALA A 50 6.78 -6.19 -0.42
C ALA A 50 6.70 -4.69 -0.68
N LEU A 51 6.08 -4.29 -1.77
CA LEU A 51 5.88 -2.88 -2.07
C LEU A 51 4.96 -2.22 -1.03
N MET A 52 3.90 -2.90 -0.61
CA MET A 52 3.03 -2.35 0.44
C MET A 52 3.81 -2.11 1.73
N ILE A 53 4.69 -3.04 2.10
CA ILE A 53 5.54 -2.87 3.27
C ILE A 53 6.52 -1.72 3.07
N GLU A 54 7.08 -1.59 1.88
CA GLU A 54 7.98 -0.48 1.57
C GLU A 54 7.27 0.86 1.69
N TRP A 55 6.02 0.95 1.24
CA TRP A 55 5.22 2.15 1.41
C TRP A 55 5.03 2.51 2.88
N LEU A 56 4.79 1.51 3.75
CA LEU A 56 4.69 1.77 5.18
C LEU A 56 5.98 2.34 5.75
N LYS A 57 7.12 1.78 5.33
CA LYS A 57 8.42 2.27 5.78
C LYS A 57 8.66 3.71 5.33
N ARG A 58 8.32 4.03 4.11
CA ARG A 58 8.45 5.39 3.58
C ARG A 58 7.58 6.37 4.36
N ALA A 59 6.37 5.96 4.68
CA ALA A 59 5.47 6.79 5.47
C ALA A 59 6.08 7.10 6.83
N GLN A 60 6.63 6.09 7.49
CA GLN A 60 7.28 6.28 8.79
C GLN A 60 8.45 7.24 8.70
N VAL A 61 9.30 7.06 7.69
CA VAL A 61 10.48 7.91 7.53
C VAL A 61 10.08 9.34 7.21
N ALA A 62 9.05 9.52 6.40
CA ALA A 62 8.58 10.85 6.01
C ALA A 62 7.75 11.54 7.09
N GLY A 63 7.27 10.79 8.07
CA GLY A 63 6.37 11.35 9.09
C GLY A 63 4.96 11.57 8.58
N CYS A 64 4.48 10.71 7.67
CA CYS A 64 3.11 10.76 7.22
C CYS A 64 2.34 9.52 7.70
N ARG A 65 1.01 9.65 7.80
CA ARG A 65 0.15 8.56 8.22
C ARG A 65 -0.40 7.87 6.99
N LEU A 66 -0.21 6.57 6.91
CA LEU A 66 -0.63 5.78 5.75
C LEU A 66 -1.71 4.80 6.14
N GLN A 67 -2.75 4.75 5.31
CA GLN A 67 -3.79 3.72 5.38
C GLN A 67 -3.95 3.08 4.01
N PHE A 68 -4.16 1.77 4.00
CA PHE A 68 -4.61 1.08 2.80
C PHE A 68 -6.13 0.94 2.85
N ALA A 69 -6.80 1.31 1.78
CA ALA A 69 -8.26 1.26 1.70
C ALA A 69 -8.72 0.26 0.66
N ASN A 70 -9.86 -0.34 0.92
CA ASN A 70 -10.56 -1.21 -0.04
C ASN A 70 -9.69 -2.35 -0.56
N ILE A 71 -9.01 -3.02 0.37
CA ILE A 71 -8.12 -4.13 0.00
C ILE A 71 -8.98 -5.30 -0.51
N PRO A 72 -8.78 -5.73 -1.77
CA PRO A 72 -9.57 -6.84 -2.31
C PRO A 72 -9.38 -8.14 -1.51
N ASP A 73 -10.40 -8.98 -1.50
CA ASP A 73 -10.38 -10.22 -0.73
C ASP A 73 -9.20 -11.12 -1.06
N GLN A 74 -8.87 -11.23 -2.35
CA GLN A 74 -7.73 -12.07 -2.75
C GLN A 74 -6.41 -11.51 -2.24
N VAL A 75 -6.29 -10.19 -2.16
CA VAL A 75 -5.08 -9.55 -1.60
C VAL A 75 -5.05 -9.77 -0.10
N GLN A 76 -6.19 -9.66 0.58
CA GLN A 76 -6.26 -9.94 2.02
C GLN A 76 -5.86 -11.38 2.31
N THR A 77 -6.31 -12.33 1.50
CA THR A 77 -5.94 -13.73 1.65
C THR A 77 -4.43 -13.91 1.50
N LEU A 78 -3.85 -13.28 0.49
CA LEU A 78 -2.41 -13.35 0.28
C LEU A 78 -1.63 -12.76 1.46
N ILE A 79 -2.09 -11.66 2.01
CA ILE A 79 -1.50 -11.04 3.19
C ILE A 79 -1.51 -12.01 4.36
N ARG A 80 -2.64 -12.70 4.60
CA ARG A 80 -2.76 -13.64 5.72
C ARG A 80 -1.89 -14.87 5.52
N VAL A 81 -1.84 -15.40 4.31
CA VAL A 81 -1.02 -16.57 3.99
C VAL A 81 0.45 -16.28 4.26
N ASN A 82 0.88 -15.06 4.05
CA ASN A 82 2.26 -14.64 4.29
C ASN A 82 2.50 -14.12 5.72
N GLY A 83 1.50 -14.16 6.57
CA GLY A 83 1.65 -13.76 7.97
C GLY A 83 1.80 -12.26 8.18
N LEU A 84 1.31 -11.45 7.26
CA LEU A 84 1.52 -10.00 7.27
C LEU A 84 0.29 -9.21 7.73
N GLN A 85 -0.74 -9.88 8.28
CA GLN A 85 -1.97 -9.16 8.64
C GLN A 85 -1.75 -8.09 9.69
N ALA A 86 -0.86 -8.32 10.65
CA ALA A 86 -0.60 -7.32 11.68
C ALA A 86 0.01 -6.05 11.08
N ALA A 87 0.90 -6.22 10.10
CA ALA A 87 1.56 -5.09 9.46
C ALA A 87 0.66 -4.38 8.46
N LEU A 88 -0.15 -5.12 7.71
CA LEU A 88 -0.84 -4.57 6.54
C LEU A 88 -2.35 -4.41 6.73
N LEU A 89 -2.99 -5.23 7.56
CA LEU A 89 -4.44 -5.16 7.75
C LEU A 89 -4.86 -4.38 8.99
N ASN A 90 -4.03 -4.41 10.04
CA ASN A 90 -4.35 -3.70 11.29
C ASN A 90 -3.66 -2.34 11.37
N HIS A 91 -2.99 -1.95 10.30
CA HIS A 91 -2.29 -0.69 10.24
C HIS A 91 -3.27 0.48 10.29
N GLY A 92 -2.98 1.47 11.10
CA GLY A 92 -3.80 2.68 11.16
C GLY A 92 -4.89 2.67 12.23
N GLU A 93 -5.00 1.59 12.97
CA GLU A 93 -5.98 1.53 14.06
C GLU A 93 -5.52 2.26 15.31
#